data_54afb151746adac3a148ae9cac354f18
#
_entry.id   54afb151746adac3a148ae9cac354f18
#
_cell.length_a   1.000
_cell.length_b   1.000
_cell.length_c   1.000
_cell.angle_alpha   90.00
_cell.angle_beta   90.00
_cell.angle_gamma   90.00
#
_symmetry.space_group_name_H-M   'P 1'
#
loop_
_entity.id
_entity.type
_entity.pdbx_description
1 polymer ?
#
loop_
_entity_poly.entity_id
_entity_poly.type
_entity_poly.pdbx_seq_one_letter_code
_entity_poly.pdbx_strand_id
1 'polypeptide(L)'
;MIQCIDGKKFRDMFVSGANNLQNNKDLVDKLNVFPVPDGDTGTNMSLTISYAIKELAKVQNDNVTDIGKALSKGSLMGARGNSGVILSQIIRGIAKSVEGKENLNVIDLANAFKNGSDTAYKAVIKPIEGTILTVVRE
;
A
#
# COMPACT_ATOMS: atom_id res chain seq x y z
N MET A 1 -7.01 -17.45 17.86
CA MET A 1 -7.16 -16.05 17.42
C MET A 1 -5.79 -15.38 17.36
N ILE A 2 -5.50 -14.72 16.25
CA ILE A 2 -4.24 -13.98 16.09
C ILE A 2 -4.40 -12.64 16.81
N GLN A 3 -3.65 -12.44 17.89
CA GLN A 3 -3.67 -11.19 18.65
C GLN A 3 -2.54 -10.25 18.26
N CYS A 4 -1.53 -10.77 17.54
CA CYS A 4 -0.32 -10.04 17.23
C CYS A 4 0.18 -10.44 15.85
N ILE A 5 0.61 -9.45 15.07
CA ILE A 5 1.18 -9.64 13.75
C ILE A 5 2.67 -9.36 13.85
N ASP A 6 3.49 -10.39 13.65
CA ASP A 6 4.94 -10.25 13.60
C ASP A 6 5.40 -9.74 12.22
N GLY A 7 6.70 -9.48 12.09
CA GLY A 7 7.26 -9.00 10.83
C GLY A 7 7.06 -9.96 9.67
N LYS A 8 7.15 -11.26 9.93
CA LYS A 8 6.93 -12.27 8.89
C LYS A 8 5.50 -12.22 8.34
N LYS A 9 4.51 -12.14 9.21
CA LYS A 9 3.10 -12.02 8.81
C LYS A 9 2.84 -10.72 8.09
N PHE A 10 3.43 -9.62 8.56
CA PHE A 10 3.32 -8.32 7.92
C PHE A 10 3.87 -8.36 6.50
N ARG A 11 5.05 -8.97 6.32
CA ARG A 11 5.66 -9.19 5.01
C ARG A 11 4.74 -10.02 4.11
N ASP A 12 4.25 -11.15 4.62
CA ASP A 12 3.40 -12.06 3.87
C ASP A 12 2.09 -11.40 3.43
N MET A 13 1.53 -10.53 4.26
CA MET A 13 0.33 -9.75 3.90
C MET A 13 0.57 -8.89 2.67
N PHE A 14 1.69 -8.18 2.60
CA PHE A 14 2.00 -7.32 1.45
C PHE A 14 2.31 -8.13 0.20
N VAL A 15 3.04 -9.24 0.33
CA VAL A 15 3.31 -10.13 -0.80
C VAL A 15 2.02 -10.73 -1.34
N SER A 16 1.13 -11.20 -0.46
CA SER A 16 -0.16 -11.74 -0.85
C SER A 16 -1.04 -10.69 -1.53
N GLY A 17 -1.09 -9.48 -0.97
CA GLY A 17 -1.83 -8.36 -1.56
C GLY A 17 -1.31 -7.99 -2.94
N ALA A 18 0.01 -7.95 -3.11
CA ALA A 18 0.64 -7.67 -4.40
C ALA A 18 0.29 -8.73 -5.44
N ASN A 19 0.34 -10.00 -5.06
CA ASN A 19 -0.03 -11.10 -5.95
C ASN A 19 -1.50 -11.03 -6.36
N ASN A 20 -2.38 -10.73 -5.40
CA ASN A 20 -3.80 -10.60 -5.67
C ASN A 20 -4.08 -9.45 -6.64
N LEU A 21 -3.42 -8.32 -6.45
CA LEU A 21 -3.54 -7.17 -7.34
C LEU A 21 -3.07 -7.50 -8.75
N GLN A 22 -1.92 -8.18 -8.88
CA GLN A 22 -1.39 -8.57 -10.20
C GLN A 22 -2.34 -9.55 -10.90
N ASN A 23 -2.94 -10.48 -10.16
CA ASN A 23 -3.88 -11.43 -10.73
C ASN A 23 -5.18 -10.77 -11.20
N ASN A 24 -5.52 -9.60 -10.66
CA ASN A 24 -6.76 -8.89 -10.97
C ASN A 24 -6.53 -7.58 -11.71
N LYS A 25 -5.31 -7.27 -12.15
CA LYS A 25 -5.00 -5.98 -12.74
C LYS A 25 -5.82 -5.68 -13.99
N ASP A 26 -6.08 -6.67 -14.83
CA ASP A 26 -6.86 -6.49 -16.04
C ASP A 26 -8.32 -6.16 -15.72
N LEU A 27 -8.87 -6.79 -14.69
CA LEU A 27 -10.23 -6.48 -14.23
C LEU A 27 -10.30 -5.05 -13.68
N VAL A 28 -9.31 -4.65 -12.86
CA VAL A 28 -9.25 -3.30 -12.31
C VAL A 28 -9.10 -2.27 -13.43
N ASP A 29 -8.27 -2.55 -14.44
CA ASP A 29 -8.12 -1.68 -15.62
C ASP A 29 -9.46 -1.49 -16.33
N LYS A 30 -10.22 -2.57 -16.53
CA LYS A 30 -11.53 -2.52 -17.18
C LYS A 30 -12.54 -1.69 -16.40
N LEU A 31 -12.44 -1.66 -15.08
CA LEU A 31 -13.33 -0.91 -14.21
C LEU A 31 -12.89 0.56 -14.05
N ASN A 32 -11.76 0.93 -14.59
CA ASN A 32 -11.19 2.28 -14.47
C ASN A 32 -11.88 3.24 -15.47
N VAL A 33 -13.08 3.67 -15.11
CA VAL A 33 -13.86 4.63 -15.91
C VAL A 33 -14.04 5.97 -15.19
N PHE A 34 -13.64 6.07 -13.95
CA PHE A 34 -13.79 7.25 -13.12
C PHE A 34 -12.49 7.54 -12.34
N PRO A 35 -12.06 8.78 -12.20
CA PRO A 35 -12.62 10.00 -12.81
C PRO A 35 -12.32 10.14 -14.31
N VAL A 36 -11.30 9.43 -14.79
CA VAL A 36 -10.90 9.46 -16.22
C VAL A 36 -10.80 8.02 -16.71
N PRO A 37 -11.40 7.68 -17.86
CA PRO A 37 -11.44 6.30 -18.36
C PRO A 37 -10.14 5.88 -19.04
N ASP A 38 -9.00 5.98 -18.36
CA ASP A 38 -7.68 5.63 -18.91
C ASP A 38 -7.44 4.13 -18.97
N GLY A 39 -8.17 3.33 -18.16
CA GLY A 39 -8.03 1.89 -18.18
C GLY A 39 -6.68 1.38 -17.69
N ASP A 40 -6.00 2.10 -16.78
CA ASP A 40 -4.64 1.79 -16.37
C ASP A 40 -4.43 1.70 -14.84
N THR A 41 -5.51 1.81 -14.06
CA THR A 41 -5.41 1.79 -12.59
C THR A 41 -4.75 0.51 -12.09
N GLY A 42 -5.22 -0.65 -12.55
CA GLY A 42 -4.66 -1.94 -12.14
C GLY A 42 -3.20 -2.08 -12.56
N THR A 43 -2.88 -1.69 -13.80
CA THR A 43 -1.51 -1.72 -14.32
C THR A 43 -0.59 -0.82 -13.48
N ASN A 44 -1.00 0.42 -13.23
CA ASN A 44 -0.19 1.38 -12.47
C ASN A 44 0.02 0.94 -11.02
N MET A 45 -1.03 0.46 -10.35
CA MET A 45 -0.92 -0.04 -8.99
C MET A 45 -0.03 -1.29 -8.92
N SER A 46 -0.17 -2.21 -9.88
CA SER A 46 0.67 -3.42 -9.94
C SER A 46 2.13 -3.09 -10.14
N LEU A 47 2.45 -2.15 -11.01
CA LEU A 47 3.82 -1.70 -11.19
C LEU A 47 4.38 -1.06 -9.91
N THR A 48 3.59 -0.22 -9.27
CA THR A 48 3.99 0.45 -8.03
C THR A 48 4.29 -0.56 -6.93
N ILE A 49 3.37 -1.51 -6.70
CA ILE A 49 3.55 -2.51 -5.64
C ILE A 49 4.69 -3.48 -5.96
N SER A 50 4.98 -3.74 -7.23
CA SER A 50 6.08 -4.62 -7.60
C SER A 50 7.44 -4.04 -7.18
N TYR A 51 7.61 -2.74 -7.29
CA TYR A 51 8.82 -2.06 -6.78
C TYR A 51 8.92 -2.15 -5.27
N ALA A 52 7.79 -2.01 -4.58
CA ALA A 52 7.76 -2.20 -3.12
C ALA A 52 8.23 -3.60 -2.73
N ILE A 53 7.75 -4.63 -3.42
CA ILE A 53 8.12 -6.02 -3.15
C ILE A 53 9.60 -6.27 -3.48
N LYS A 54 10.14 -5.66 -4.53
CA LYS A 54 11.57 -5.76 -4.86
C LYS A 54 12.45 -5.22 -3.72
N GLU A 55 12.09 -4.07 -3.17
CA GLU A 55 12.82 -3.52 -2.02
C GLU A 55 12.62 -4.37 -0.77
N LEU A 56 11.41 -4.90 -0.57
CA LEU A 56 11.13 -5.81 0.54
C LEU A 56 12.02 -7.06 0.50
N ALA A 57 12.27 -7.60 -0.68
CA ALA A 57 13.10 -8.78 -0.85
C ALA A 57 14.54 -8.57 -0.37
N LYS A 58 15.01 -7.33 -0.28
CA LYS A 58 16.34 -7.00 0.22
C LYS A 58 16.44 -7.00 1.74
N VAL A 59 15.28 -6.97 2.43
CA VAL A 59 15.23 -6.97 3.90
C VAL A 59 15.34 -8.42 4.37
N GLN A 60 16.41 -8.71 5.12
CA GLN A 60 16.71 -10.08 5.56
C GLN A 60 16.19 -10.42 6.95
N ASN A 61 15.68 -9.45 7.68
CA ASN A 61 15.07 -9.64 9.00
C ASN A 61 13.55 -9.53 8.93
N ASP A 62 12.88 -9.89 10.01
CA ASP A 62 11.43 -9.80 10.14
C ASP A 62 11.02 -8.65 11.07
N ASN A 63 11.75 -7.53 11.01
CA ASN A 63 11.43 -6.33 11.78
C ASN A 63 10.39 -5.51 11.01
N VAL A 64 9.27 -5.23 11.65
CA VAL A 64 8.15 -4.50 11.04
C VAL A 64 8.60 -3.11 10.56
N THR A 65 9.45 -2.43 11.33
CA THR A 65 9.96 -1.10 10.97
C THR A 65 10.75 -1.14 9.67
N ASP A 66 11.69 -2.08 9.55
CA ASP A 66 12.54 -2.21 8.36
C ASP A 66 11.73 -2.64 7.13
N ILE A 67 10.77 -3.53 7.33
CA ILE A 67 9.85 -3.97 6.27
C ILE A 67 9.04 -2.77 5.77
N GLY A 68 8.49 -1.97 6.68
CA GLY A 68 7.73 -0.78 6.33
C GLY A 68 8.56 0.23 5.55
N LYS A 69 9.79 0.49 5.98
CA LYS A 69 10.69 1.41 5.28
C LYS A 69 11.01 0.94 3.86
N ALA A 70 11.25 -0.36 3.67
CA ALA A 70 11.52 -0.93 2.35
C ALA A 70 10.31 -0.80 1.43
N LEU A 71 9.13 -1.11 1.94
CA LEU A 71 7.88 -0.98 1.18
C LEU A 71 7.63 0.46 0.75
N SER A 72 7.83 1.42 1.66
CA SER A 72 7.67 2.84 1.39
C SER A 72 8.66 3.31 0.31
N LYS A 73 9.93 2.99 0.47
CA LYS A 73 10.99 3.35 -0.48
C LYS A 73 10.69 2.81 -1.87
N GLY A 74 10.38 1.52 -1.96
CA GLY A 74 10.14 0.86 -3.24
C GLY A 74 8.92 1.42 -3.95
N SER A 75 7.82 1.63 -3.22
CA SER A 75 6.60 2.16 -3.81
C SER A 75 6.77 3.60 -4.32
N LEU A 76 7.54 4.42 -3.59
CA LEU A 76 7.86 5.79 -4.05
C LEU A 76 8.69 5.77 -5.32
N MET A 77 9.70 4.90 -5.40
CA MET A 77 10.55 4.77 -6.58
C MET A 77 9.79 4.28 -7.80
N GLY A 78 8.79 3.43 -7.60
CA GLY A 78 8.04 2.80 -8.66
C GLY A 78 6.66 3.40 -8.91
N ALA A 79 6.31 4.51 -8.26
CA ALA A 79 4.97 5.09 -8.37
C ALA A 79 4.65 5.46 -9.83
N ARG A 80 3.51 4.97 -10.32
CA ARG A 80 3.04 5.19 -11.69
C ARG A 80 1.60 5.65 -11.67
N GLY A 81 1.33 6.77 -12.36
CA GLY A 81 -0.02 7.32 -12.47
C GLY A 81 -0.55 7.83 -11.14
N ASN A 82 -1.76 8.39 -11.15
CA ASN A 82 -2.36 8.92 -9.93
C ASN A 82 -2.62 7.82 -8.89
N SER A 83 -3.13 6.67 -9.32
CA SER A 83 -3.40 5.54 -8.41
C SER A 83 -2.13 5.00 -7.78
N GLY A 84 -1.03 4.92 -8.54
CA GLY A 84 0.26 4.48 -8.00
C GLY A 84 0.83 5.48 -7.01
N VAL A 85 0.74 6.77 -7.29
CA VAL A 85 1.20 7.83 -6.36
C VAL A 85 0.38 7.77 -5.07
N ILE A 86 -0.94 7.62 -5.16
CA ILE A 86 -1.81 7.49 -3.98
C ILE A 86 -1.45 6.24 -3.19
N LEU A 87 -1.26 5.11 -3.85
CA LEU A 87 -0.85 3.86 -3.20
C LEU A 87 0.48 4.04 -2.45
N SER A 88 1.46 4.72 -3.06
CA SER A 88 2.73 4.99 -2.41
C SER A 88 2.57 5.84 -1.14
N GLN A 89 1.65 6.79 -1.14
CA GLN A 89 1.37 7.62 0.04
C GLN A 89 0.66 6.82 1.14
N ILE A 90 -0.24 5.92 0.77
CA ILE A 90 -0.87 4.99 1.73
C ILE A 90 0.22 4.14 2.41
N ILE A 91 1.10 3.55 1.64
CA ILE A 91 2.19 2.71 2.15
C ILE A 91 3.13 3.53 3.04
N ARG A 92 3.45 4.76 2.64
CA ARG A 92 4.26 5.67 3.45
C ARG A 92 3.64 5.93 4.82
N GLY A 93 2.33 6.19 4.84
CA GLY A 93 1.61 6.41 6.10
C GLY A 93 1.59 5.17 6.98
N ILE A 94 1.43 3.99 6.39
CA ILE A 94 1.51 2.71 7.10
C ILE A 94 2.90 2.53 7.70
N ALA A 95 3.94 2.76 6.90
CA ALA A 95 5.34 2.62 7.34
C ALA A 95 5.65 3.53 8.52
N LYS A 96 5.20 4.77 8.48
CA LYS A 96 5.38 5.71 9.59
C LYS A 96 4.65 5.25 10.86
N SER A 97 3.45 4.73 10.69
CA SER A 97 2.62 4.28 11.83
C SER A 97 3.25 3.10 12.57
N VAL A 98 3.93 2.20 11.86
CA VAL A 98 4.53 1.00 12.46
C VAL A 98 5.98 1.21 12.88
N GLU A 99 6.54 2.38 12.63
CA GLU A 99 7.94 2.68 12.96
C GLU A 99 8.18 2.54 14.46
N GLY A 100 9.27 1.83 14.80
CA GLY A 100 9.65 1.59 16.18
C GLY A 100 8.94 0.40 16.85
N LYS A 101 8.04 -0.27 16.14
CA LYS A 101 7.33 -1.44 16.65
C LYS A 101 7.98 -2.73 16.13
N GLU A 102 7.99 -3.76 16.97
CA GLU A 102 8.45 -5.10 16.58
C GLU A 102 7.31 -5.94 16.06
N ASN A 103 6.15 -5.84 16.71
CA ASN A 103 4.93 -6.55 16.37
C ASN A 103 3.75 -5.59 16.37
N LEU A 104 2.68 -5.97 15.68
CA LEU A 104 1.46 -5.17 15.58
C LEU A 104 0.30 -5.94 16.20
N ASN A 105 -0.47 -5.29 17.07
CA ASN A 105 -1.78 -5.81 17.45
C ASN A 105 -2.86 -5.30 16.49
N VAL A 106 -4.11 -5.70 16.70
CA VAL A 106 -5.22 -5.30 15.83
C VAL A 106 -5.39 -3.78 15.79
N ILE A 107 -5.23 -3.12 16.95
CA ILE A 107 -5.35 -1.66 17.05
C ILE A 107 -4.22 -0.97 16.28
N ASP A 108 -2.99 -1.46 16.40
CA ASP A 108 -1.84 -0.93 15.67
C ASP A 108 -2.06 -1.03 14.16
N LEU A 109 -2.59 -2.18 13.69
CA LEU A 109 -2.87 -2.39 12.28
C LEU A 109 -3.96 -1.44 11.78
N ALA A 110 -5.04 -1.29 12.54
CA ALA A 110 -6.12 -0.36 12.19
C ALA A 110 -5.61 1.08 12.11
N ASN A 111 -4.79 1.51 13.08
CA ASN A 111 -4.18 2.83 13.08
C ASN A 111 -3.24 3.03 11.91
N ALA A 112 -2.51 1.97 11.50
CA ALA A 112 -1.62 2.03 10.34
C ALA A 112 -2.40 2.33 9.06
N PHE A 113 -3.51 1.65 8.83
CA PHE A 113 -4.37 1.91 7.67
C PHE A 113 -5.01 3.29 7.73
N LYS A 114 -5.46 3.73 8.91
CA LYS A 114 -6.00 5.07 9.09
C LYS A 114 -4.95 6.14 8.75
N ASN A 115 -3.73 5.98 9.25
CA ASN A 115 -2.64 6.92 8.97
C ASN A 115 -2.24 6.88 7.50
N GLY A 116 -2.31 5.72 6.86
CA GLY A 116 -2.12 5.60 5.42
C GLY A 116 -3.15 6.39 4.64
N SER A 117 -4.41 6.25 4.99
CA SER A 117 -5.50 7.01 4.39
C SER A 117 -5.30 8.52 4.59
N ASP A 118 -5.03 8.95 5.82
CA ASP A 118 -4.82 10.38 6.14
C ASP A 118 -3.65 10.96 5.34
N THR A 119 -2.54 10.22 5.23
CA THR A 119 -1.36 10.63 4.47
C THR A 119 -1.71 10.82 3.00
N ALA A 120 -2.46 9.89 2.42
CA ALA A 120 -2.87 9.96 1.02
C ALA A 120 -3.81 11.16 0.77
N TYR A 121 -4.79 11.40 1.65
CA TYR A 121 -5.68 12.55 1.51
C TYR A 121 -4.94 13.87 1.59
N LYS A 122 -3.94 13.99 2.46
CA LYS A 122 -3.13 15.21 2.58
C LYS A 122 -2.26 15.45 1.35
N ALA A 123 -1.84 14.39 0.68
CA ALA A 123 -0.98 14.49 -0.49
C ALA A 123 -1.73 14.87 -1.76
N VAL A 124 -3.06 14.71 -1.79
CA VAL A 124 -3.90 15.02 -2.95
C VAL A 124 -4.55 16.37 -2.74
N ILE A 125 -4.33 17.29 -3.70
CA ILE A 125 -4.85 18.66 -3.61
C ILE A 125 -6.38 18.68 -3.65
N LYS A 126 -6.99 17.83 -4.52
CA LYS A 126 -8.44 17.71 -4.66
C LYS A 126 -8.84 16.24 -4.65
N PRO A 127 -9.02 15.63 -3.44
CA PRO A 127 -9.46 14.25 -3.37
C PRO A 127 -10.81 14.06 -4.06
N ILE A 128 -10.93 13.01 -4.86
CA ILE A 128 -12.17 12.67 -5.55
C ILE A 128 -12.69 11.36 -4.96
N GLU A 129 -13.91 11.36 -4.43
CA GLU A 129 -14.54 10.17 -3.89
C GLU A 129 -14.90 9.18 -4.99
N GLY A 130 -15.03 7.90 -4.64
CA GLY A 130 -15.22 6.82 -5.61
C GLY A 130 -13.92 6.29 -6.18
N THR A 131 -12.77 6.73 -5.64
CA THR A 131 -11.44 6.31 -6.06
C THR A 131 -10.80 5.44 -4.97
N ILE A 132 -9.50 5.09 -5.14
CA ILE A 132 -8.72 4.37 -4.12
C ILE A 132 -8.75 5.09 -2.76
N LEU A 133 -8.87 6.43 -2.74
CA LEU A 133 -8.95 7.20 -1.49
C LEU A 133 -10.18 6.79 -0.67
N THR A 134 -11.33 6.64 -1.32
CA THR A 134 -12.55 6.18 -0.66
C THR A 134 -12.38 4.75 -0.13
N VAL A 135 -11.80 3.87 -0.92
CA VAL A 135 -11.59 2.46 -0.54
C VAL A 135 -10.72 2.36 0.71
N VAL A 136 -9.63 3.10 0.78
CA VAL A 136 -8.71 2.99 1.92
C VAL A 136 -9.29 3.64 3.19
N ARG A 137 -10.12 4.69 3.03
CA ARG A 137 -10.77 5.34 4.17
C ARG A 137 -11.84 4.46 4.81
N GLU A 138 -12.63 3.76 3.98
CA GLU A 138 -13.71 2.87 4.43
C GLU A 138 -13.14 1.50 4.84
#